data_70cbeb89af6bfa6f48bfe844e9d6c127
#
_entry.id   70cbeb89af6bfa6f48bfe844e9d6c127
#
_cell.length_a   1.000
_cell.length_b   1.000
_cell.length_c   1.000
_cell.angle_alpha   90.00
_cell.angle_beta   90.00
_cell.angle_gamma   90.00
#
_symmetry.space_group_name_H-M   'P 1'
#
loop_
_entity.id
_entity.type
_entity.pdbx_description
1 polymer ?
#
loop_
_entity_poly.entity_id
_entity_poly.type
_entity_poly.pdbx_seq_one_letter_code
_entity_poly.pdbx_strand_id
1 'polypeptide(L)'
;MTRRHFWHGAGLGLLITAMAACSVDRLTIPNYNQPTTDGVSKDPKGVQLLATGLLAGIRNNMAGTNRDFGVFGREAYNYFSTDGRFISNYLVGIPGPQRLDPAGFASGLWVGHYQNQRNAVQLIDVSNATGFSATQKSSVSGFAKTLRALELTYVIVSRDTLGAPVDIPSDPNSPAPFVSRDSVYKFISALIDDGAKDLQAGGTAFPFSMHSGFAGFDTPAGFLQFNRALAARVLAYRGSLGCGAACYNQALTAIGASFASPVGGATSQADLNRGVYNVYSTAAGDTPNSNSFQQDNFIFAHASIETDAQSGTSGIDARYTRKVTTNTPVPPPQNLNIPADHHFIIYATPNSPAPIIRNEELMLIRAEANIFTGNFAAAMQDINNVRSVSGGLGPVAFATQANGLTALLYERRYSLLFEGQRWNDHRRFGLLNLLPIDQPGQFVAKVMPIPQAECDARVTKPNGCT
;
A
#
# COMPACT_ATOMS: atom_id res chain seq x y z
N MET A 1 15.18 29.81 -81.43
CA MET A 1 15.97 29.59 -80.20
C MET A 1 15.42 30.50 -79.12
N THR A 2 14.79 29.97 -78.02
CA THR A 2 14.43 30.60 -76.78
C THR A 2 13.06 30.12 -76.26
N ARG A 3 12.98 28.87 -75.82
CA ARG A 3 11.81 28.36 -75.02
C ARG A 3 12.15 27.24 -74.03
N ARG A 4 13.38 27.16 -73.52
CA ARG A 4 13.79 26.04 -72.65
C ARG A 4 14.23 26.41 -71.23
N HIS A 5 14.18 27.69 -70.82
CA HIS A 5 14.67 28.09 -69.47
C HIS A 5 13.61 28.47 -68.48
N PHE A 6 12.30 28.48 -68.81
CA PHE A 6 11.24 28.90 -67.87
C PHE A 6 10.69 27.79 -66.99
N TRP A 7 10.99 26.53 -67.25
CA TRP A 7 10.42 25.41 -66.48
C TRP A 7 11.30 24.92 -65.35
N HIS A 8 12.55 25.31 -65.24
CA HIS A 8 13.42 24.88 -64.14
C HIS A 8 13.33 25.78 -62.91
N GLY A 9 12.89 27.01 -63.04
CA GLY A 9 12.69 27.93 -61.89
C GLY A 9 11.43 27.66 -61.10
N ALA A 10 10.36 27.17 -61.75
CA ALA A 10 9.10 26.87 -61.08
C ALA A 10 9.14 25.60 -60.21
N GLY A 11 9.96 24.60 -60.65
CA GLY A 11 10.13 23.33 -59.89
C GLY A 11 10.93 23.51 -58.59
N LEU A 12 11.93 24.39 -58.60
CA LEU A 12 12.77 24.64 -57.43
C LEU A 12 12.04 25.49 -56.36
N GLY A 13 11.18 26.41 -56.80
CA GLY A 13 10.33 27.21 -55.87
C GLY A 13 9.26 26.39 -55.14
N LEU A 14 8.69 25.36 -55.80
CA LEU A 14 7.71 24.45 -55.18
C LEU A 14 8.34 23.48 -54.17
N LEU A 15 9.59 23.04 -54.38
CA LEU A 15 10.30 22.17 -53.44
C LEU A 15 10.72 22.92 -52.15
N ILE A 16 11.05 24.20 -52.23
CA ILE A 16 11.44 25.01 -51.08
C ILE A 16 10.22 25.37 -50.22
N THR A 17 9.06 25.59 -50.80
CA THR A 17 7.81 25.82 -50.07
C THR A 17 7.26 24.55 -49.41
N ALA A 18 7.52 23.37 -49.91
CA ALA A 18 7.11 22.09 -49.31
C ALA A 18 7.95 21.74 -48.06
N MET A 19 9.22 22.17 -47.95
CA MET A 19 10.06 21.95 -46.78
C MET A 19 9.78 22.93 -45.61
N ALA A 20 9.15 24.07 -45.87
CA ALA A 20 8.74 25.02 -44.82
C ALA A 20 7.40 24.65 -44.11
N ALA A 21 6.68 23.63 -44.63
CA ALA A 21 5.40 23.21 -44.08
C ALA A 21 5.50 22.19 -42.94
N CYS A 22 6.69 21.62 -42.67
CA CYS A 22 6.96 20.73 -41.55
C CYS A 22 7.69 21.47 -40.42
N SER A 23 7.09 22.49 -39.82
CA SER A 23 7.58 23.00 -38.54
C SER A 23 7.08 22.06 -37.43
N VAL A 24 8.01 21.54 -36.67
CA VAL A 24 7.74 20.62 -35.50
C VAL A 24 6.76 21.24 -34.52
N ASP A 25 6.67 22.56 -34.45
CA ASP A 25 5.77 23.32 -33.59
C ASP A 25 4.27 23.15 -33.87
N ARG A 26 3.88 22.64 -35.04
CA ARG A 26 2.47 22.37 -35.37
C ARG A 26 1.99 21.01 -34.92
N LEU A 27 2.88 20.14 -34.42
CA LEU A 27 2.56 18.82 -33.90
C LEU A 27 2.38 18.81 -32.38
N THR A 28 2.74 19.87 -31.68
CA THR A 28 2.44 20.05 -30.24
C THR A 28 1.00 20.54 -30.09
N ILE A 29 0.08 19.59 -29.96
CA ILE A 29 -1.29 19.89 -29.54
C ILE A 29 -1.22 20.05 -28.01
N PRO A 30 -1.46 21.27 -27.46
CA PRO A 30 -1.52 21.43 -26.01
C PRO A 30 -2.63 20.53 -25.47
N ASN A 31 -2.31 19.62 -24.56
CA ASN A 31 -3.32 18.83 -23.89
C ASN A 31 -3.98 19.69 -22.82
N TYR A 32 -5.04 20.37 -23.17
CA TYR A 32 -5.80 21.25 -22.25
C TYR A 32 -6.45 20.49 -21.08
N ASN A 33 -6.53 19.16 -21.14
CA ASN A 33 -7.06 18.31 -20.09
C ASN A 33 -5.99 17.83 -19.10
N GLN A 34 -4.71 18.04 -19.43
CA GLN A 34 -3.59 17.81 -18.51
C GLN A 34 -2.80 19.11 -18.39
N PRO A 35 -2.94 19.85 -17.27
CA PRO A 35 -2.15 21.04 -17.05
C PRO A 35 -0.66 20.70 -17.11
N THR A 36 0.11 21.48 -17.88
CA THR A 36 1.56 21.31 -17.92
C THR A 36 2.15 21.60 -16.54
N THR A 37 3.24 20.95 -16.20
CA THR A 37 3.95 21.15 -14.92
C THR A 37 4.24 22.63 -14.67
N ASP A 38 4.59 23.38 -15.71
CA ASP A 38 4.84 24.85 -15.64
C ASP A 38 3.58 25.67 -15.36
N GLY A 39 2.41 25.23 -15.82
CA GLY A 39 1.13 25.90 -15.56
C GLY A 39 0.61 25.66 -14.14
N VAL A 40 0.96 24.53 -13.53
CA VAL A 40 0.59 24.15 -12.16
C VAL A 40 1.57 24.70 -11.12
N SER A 41 2.82 24.98 -11.54
CA SER A 41 3.97 25.22 -10.64
C SER A 41 3.97 26.53 -9.87
N LYS A 42 3.02 27.45 -10.12
CA LYS A 42 2.97 28.75 -9.45
C LYS A 42 1.63 29.09 -8.79
N ASP A 43 0.61 28.25 -9.00
CA ASP A 43 -0.73 28.46 -8.47
C ASP A 43 -0.93 27.60 -7.19
N PRO A 44 -1.35 28.18 -6.07
CA PRO A 44 -1.78 27.42 -4.88
C PRO A 44 -2.82 26.33 -5.17
N LYS A 45 -3.68 26.52 -6.18
CA LYS A 45 -4.62 25.50 -6.64
C LYS A 45 -3.91 24.25 -7.19
N GLY A 46 -2.72 24.41 -7.77
CA GLY A 46 -1.90 23.30 -8.21
C GLY A 46 -1.49 22.37 -7.06
N VAL A 47 -1.16 22.94 -5.91
CA VAL A 47 -0.83 22.15 -4.70
C VAL A 47 -2.03 21.34 -4.21
N GLN A 48 -3.26 21.93 -4.23
CA GLN A 48 -4.48 21.18 -3.91
C GLN A 48 -4.69 20.01 -4.87
N LEU A 49 -4.52 20.22 -6.18
CA LEU A 49 -4.72 19.16 -7.18
C LEU A 49 -3.70 18.03 -7.01
N LEU A 50 -2.42 18.35 -6.77
CA LEU A 50 -1.36 17.38 -6.55
C LEU A 50 -1.56 16.61 -5.23
N ALA A 51 -1.95 17.29 -4.15
CA ALA A 51 -2.26 16.63 -2.88
C ALA A 51 -3.44 15.66 -3.01
N THR A 52 -4.51 16.09 -3.70
CA THR A 52 -5.68 15.22 -4.00
C THR A 52 -5.26 14.03 -4.88
N GLY A 53 -4.45 14.27 -5.92
CA GLY A 53 -3.94 13.22 -6.80
C GLY A 53 -3.06 12.20 -6.07
N LEU A 54 -2.23 12.65 -5.12
CA LEU A 54 -1.41 11.78 -4.29
C LEU A 54 -2.28 10.87 -3.41
N LEU A 55 -3.33 11.39 -2.78
CA LEU A 55 -4.27 10.61 -1.98
C LEU A 55 -5.08 9.62 -2.83
N ALA A 56 -5.50 10.03 -4.02
CA ALA A 56 -6.18 9.15 -4.98
C ALA A 56 -5.26 8.01 -5.45
N GLY A 57 -3.98 8.29 -5.69
CA GLY A 57 -2.96 7.28 -6.02
C GLY A 57 -2.80 6.24 -4.91
N ILE A 58 -2.66 6.66 -3.65
CA ILE A 58 -2.58 5.76 -2.50
C ILE A 58 -3.82 4.85 -2.43
N ARG A 59 -5.01 5.42 -2.56
CA ARG A 59 -6.28 4.69 -2.53
C ARG A 59 -6.30 3.57 -3.58
N ASN A 60 -5.92 3.89 -4.81
CA ASN A 60 -5.92 2.94 -5.91
C ASN A 60 -4.85 1.86 -5.74
N ASN A 61 -3.64 2.24 -5.34
CA ASN A 61 -2.53 1.32 -5.12
C ASN A 61 -2.82 0.34 -3.97
N MET A 62 -3.37 0.84 -2.87
CA MET A 62 -3.69 0.01 -1.70
C MET A 62 -4.79 -1.01 -1.98
N ALA A 63 -5.81 -0.68 -2.77
CA ALA A 63 -6.89 -1.61 -3.08
C ALA A 63 -6.34 -2.87 -3.78
N GLY A 64 -5.50 -2.69 -4.81
CA GLY A 64 -4.81 -3.79 -5.49
C GLY A 64 -3.83 -4.53 -4.58
N THR A 65 -3.05 -3.80 -3.79
CA THR A 65 -2.04 -4.37 -2.87
C THR A 65 -2.71 -5.26 -1.82
N ASN A 66 -3.77 -4.81 -1.17
CA ASN A 66 -4.47 -5.58 -0.14
C ASN A 66 -5.09 -6.84 -0.70
N ARG A 67 -5.69 -6.77 -1.90
CA ARG A 67 -6.23 -7.94 -2.60
C ARG A 67 -5.14 -8.97 -2.88
N ASP A 68 -4.05 -8.56 -3.50
CA ASP A 68 -2.98 -9.48 -3.92
C ASP A 68 -2.22 -10.06 -2.72
N PHE A 69 -1.97 -9.26 -1.69
CA PHE A 69 -1.38 -9.75 -0.43
C PHE A 69 -2.34 -10.69 0.32
N GLY A 70 -3.66 -10.44 0.24
CA GLY A 70 -4.67 -11.34 0.75
C GLY A 70 -4.63 -12.72 0.08
N VAL A 71 -4.44 -12.77 -1.25
CA VAL A 71 -4.28 -14.02 -1.99
C VAL A 71 -2.99 -14.74 -1.59
N PHE A 72 -1.86 -14.04 -1.52
CA PHE A 72 -0.58 -14.64 -1.11
C PHE A 72 -0.57 -15.08 0.35
N GLY A 73 -1.29 -14.36 1.22
CA GLY A 73 -1.48 -14.70 2.63
C GLY A 73 -2.52 -15.78 2.91
N ARG A 74 -3.17 -16.31 1.88
CA ARG A 74 -4.30 -17.27 2.04
C ARG A 74 -5.40 -16.70 2.94
N GLU A 75 -5.68 -15.42 2.79
CA GLU A 75 -6.88 -14.78 3.33
C GLU A 75 -8.01 -14.79 2.29
N ALA A 76 -7.64 -14.75 1.00
CA ALA A 76 -8.56 -14.61 -0.11
C ALA A 76 -8.18 -15.48 -1.29
N TYR A 77 -9.20 -15.77 -2.12
CA TYR A 77 -9.05 -16.20 -3.51
C TYR A 77 -9.70 -15.18 -4.43
N ASN A 78 -9.09 -14.95 -5.58
CA ASN A 78 -9.67 -14.15 -6.65
C ASN A 78 -10.05 -15.05 -7.82
N TYR A 79 -11.35 -15.29 -7.98
CA TYR A 79 -11.93 -16.14 -9.02
C TYR A 79 -12.51 -15.32 -10.17
N PHE A 80 -11.83 -14.26 -10.55
CA PHE A 80 -12.28 -13.44 -11.67
C PHE A 80 -12.54 -14.31 -12.91
N SER A 81 -13.80 -14.42 -13.31
CA SER A 81 -14.29 -15.46 -14.25
C SER A 81 -13.73 -15.32 -15.67
N THR A 82 -13.37 -14.12 -16.08
CA THR A 82 -12.85 -13.83 -17.42
C THR A 82 -11.34 -13.88 -17.50
N ASP A 83 -10.62 -14.01 -16.37
CA ASP A 83 -9.18 -14.04 -16.33
C ASP A 83 -8.64 -15.01 -15.27
N GLY A 84 -8.32 -16.21 -15.72
CA GLY A 84 -7.78 -17.26 -14.85
C GLY A 84 -6.35 -17.04 -14.35
N ARG A 85 -5.69 -15.94 -14.74
CA ARG A 85 -4.29 -15.67 -14.37
C ARG A 85 -4.13 -15.35 -12.88
N PHE A 86 -5.18 -14.88 -12.20
CA PHE A 86 -5.16 -14.75 -10.73
C PHE A 86 -4.94 -16.07 -10.02
N ILE A 87 -5.25 -17.17 -10.67
CA ILE A 87 -5.01 -18.53 -10.15
C ILE A 87 -3.72 -19.08 -10.75
N SER A 88 -3.63 -19.12 -12.09
CA SER A 88 -2.48 -19.71 -12.77
C SER A 88 -1.15 -19.01 -12.44
N ASN A 89 -1.14 -17.68 -12.31
CA ASN A 89 0.08 -16.95 -11.98
C ASN A 89 0.32 -16.84 -10.47
N TYR A 90 -0.75 -16.62 -9.66
CA TYR A 90 -0.59 -16.34 -8.23
C TYR A 90 -0.49 -17.59 -7.36
N LEU A 91 -1.19 -18.65 -7.72
CA LEU A 91 -1.29 -19.87 -6.90
C LEU A 91 -0.48 -21.03 -7.47
N VAL A 92 -0.44 -21.21 -8.79
CA VAL A 92 0.29 -22.29 -9.47
C VAL A 92 1.65 -21.80 -9.96
N GLY A 93 1.68 -20.63 -10.59
CA GLY A 93 2.90 -20.02 -11.12
C GLY A 93 3.47 -20.74 -12.34
N ILE A 94 4.64 -20.29 -12.76
CA ILE A 94 5.43 -20.88 -13.84
C ILE A 94 6.48 -21.86 -13.29
N PRO A 95 6.95 -22.85 -14.06
CA PRO A 95 8.05 -23.71 -13.65
C PRO A 95 9.32 -22.89 -13.36
N GLY A 96 10.07 -23.31 -12.32
CA GLY A 96 11.35 -22.70 -11.95
C GLY A 96 11.39 -22.18 -10.52
N PRO A 97 12.53 -21.63 -10.08
CA PRO A 97 12.71 -21.16 -8.70
C PRO A 97 11.87 -19.93 -8.39
N GLN A 98 11.62 -19.09 -9.38
CA GLN A 98 10.74 -17.93 -9.28
C GLN A 98 9.41 -18.27 -9.94
N ARG A 99 8.47 -18.76 -9.11
CA ARG A 99 7.17 -19.24 -9.57
C ARG A 99 6.25 -18.12 -10.08
N LEU A 100 6.37 -16.90 -9.57
CA LEU A 100 5.61 -15.74 -10.05
C LEU A 100 6.23 -15.19 -11.34
N ASP A 101 5.41 -15.02 -12.38
CA ASP A 101 5.84 -14.48 -13.66
C ASP A 101 6.16 -12.98 -13.56
N PRO A 102 7.40 -12.54 -13.90
CA PRO A 102 7.77 -11.12 -13.90
C PRO A 102 6.96 -10.26 -14.90
N ALA A 103 6.46 -10.87 -15.98
CA ALA A 103 5.59 -10.22 -16.97
C ALA A 103 4.10 -10.34 -16.61
N GLY A 104 3.76 -11.10 -15.55
CA GLY A 104 2.40 -11.33 -15.08
C GLY A 104 1.86 -10.24 -14.17
N PHE A 105 0.69 -10.48 -13.58
CA PHE A 105 -0.02 -9.53 -12.73
C PHE A 105 0.74 -9.15 -11.46
N ALA A 106 1.51 -10.06 -10.87
CA ALA A 106 2.30 -9.78 -9.67
C ALA A 106 3.33 -8.66 -9.88
N SER A 107 3.71 -8.39 -11.14
CA SER A 107 4.56 -7.26 -11.49
C SER A 107 3.86 -5.90 -11.33
N GLY A 108 2.53 -5.87 -11.41
CA GLY A 108 1.73 -4.64 -11.41
C GLY A 108 1.83 -3.80 -10.14
N LEU A 109 2.16 -4.42 -8.99
CA LEU A 109 2.35 -3.73 -7.71
C LEU A 109 3.71 -3.02 -7.62
N TRP A 110 4.08 -2.31 -8.66
CA TRP A 110 5.32 -1.55 -8.79
C TRP A 110 5.06 -0.16 -9.36
N VAL A 111 4.52 -0.11 -10.56
CA VAL A 111 4.40 1.13 -11.35
C VAL A 111 3.59 2.19 -10.62
N GLY A 112 2.40 1.84 -10.11
CA GLY A 112 1.54 2.79 -9.39
C GLY A 112 2.21 3.39 -8.15
N HIS A 113 2.91 2.57 -7.38
CA HIS A 113 3.64 3.03 -6.20
C HIS A 113 4.78 3.99 -6.54
N TYR A 114 5.55 3.72 -7.62
CA TYR A 114 6.62 4.63 -8.05
C TYR A 114 6.10 5.92 -8.70
N GLN A 115 5.02 5.82 -9.49
CA GLN A 115 4.35 7.02 -10.01
C GLN A 115 3.88 7.93 -8.87
N ASN A 116 3.30 7.35 -7.82
CA ASN A 116 2.81 8.13 -6.70
C ASN A 116 3.94 8.70 -5.82
N GLN A 117 5.07 7.99 -5.70
CA GLN A 117 6.28 8.55 -5.09
C GLN A 117 6.82 9.75 -5.88
N ARG A 118 6.78 9.71 -7.23
CA ARG A 118 7.13 10.85 -8.08
C ARG A 118 6.17 12.03 -7.85
N ASN A 119 4.86 11.74 -7.74
CA ASN A 119 3.86 12.77 -7.43
C ASN A 119 4.15 13.45 -6.09
N ALA A 120 4.61 12.69 -5.08
CA ALA A 120 5.00 13.24 -3.78
C ALA A 120 6.22 14.18 -3.89
N VAL A 121 7.23 13.83 -4.69
CA VAL A 121 8.39 14.70 -4.96
C VAL A 121 7.93 15.95 -5.69
N GLN A 122 7.13 15.81 -6.74
CA GLN A 122 6.60 16.93 -7.51
C GLN A 122 5.75 17.88 -6.65
N LEU A 123 4.96 17.36 -5.71
CA LEU A 123 4.19 18.18 -4.78
C LEU A 123 5.09 19.08 -3.93
N ILE A 124 6.23 18.58 -3.47
CA ILE A 124 7.24 19.37 -2.73
C ILE A 124 7.82 20.46 -3.64
N ASP A 125 8.23 20.10 -4.85
CA ASP A 125 8.86 21.02 -5.80
C ASP A 125 7.90 22.16 -6.17
N VAL A 126 6.64 21.85 -6.49
CA VAL A 126 5.59 22.82 -6.79
C VAL A 126 5.32 23.71 -5.58
N SER A 127 5.20 23.14 -4.38
CA SER A 127 5.02 23.90 -3.14
C SER A 127 6.16 24.90 -2.92
N ASN A 128 7.40 24.51 -3.19
CA ASN A 128 8.57 25.38 -3.05
C ASN A 128 8.57 26.53 -4.07
N ALA A 129 8.00 26.34 -5.24
CA ALA A 129 7.89 27.35 -6.30
C ALA A 129 6.72 28.33 -6.09
N THR A 130 5.75 28.02 -5.18
CA THR A 130 4.63 28.91 -4.84
C THR A 130 5.04 30.02 -3.88
N GLY A 131 4.19 31.03 -3.75
CA GLY A 131 4.31 32.11 -2.74
C GLY A 131 3.96 31.69 -1.30
N PHE A 132 3.92 30.39 -0.99
CA PHE A 132 3.63 29.91 0.36
C PHE A 132 4.69 30.34 1.37
N SER A 133 4.27 30.57 2.61
CA SER A 133 5.17 30.78 3.74
C SER A 133 6.05 29.56 4.00
N ALA A 134 7.17 29.74 4.70
CA ALA A 134 8.04 28.64 5.11
C ALA A 134 7.27 27.56 5.89
N THR A 135 6.36 27.97 6.76
CA THR A 135 5.49 27.07 7.54
C THR A 135 4.57 26.24 6.64
N GLN A 136 3.93 26.86 5.64
CA GLN A 136 3.09 26.11 4.68
C GLN A 136 3.90 25.14 3.83
N LYS A 137 5.08 25.55 3.34
CA LYS A 137 5.99 24.66 2.60
C LYS A 137 6.43 23.48 3.44
N SER A 138 6.72 23.70 4.71
CA SER A 138 7.08 22.65 5.67
C SER A 138 5.93 21.67 5.85
N SER A 139 4.70 22.13 6.04
CA SER A 139 3.54 21.23 6.17
C SER A 139 3.34 20.36 4.93
N VAL A 140 3.44 20.94 3.72
CA VAL A 140 3.33 20.20 2.46
C VAL A 140 4.44 19.15 2.33
N SER A 141 5.70 19.51 2.67
CA SER A 141 6.84 18.61 2.65
C SER A 141 6.62 17.42 3.60
N GLY A 142 6.18 17.69 4.83
CA GLY A 142 5.89 16.63 5.82
C GLY A 142 4.80 15.67 5.38
N PHE A 143 3.71 16.19 4.80
CA PHE A 143 2.66 15.39 4.18
C PHE A 143 3.20 14.50 3.06
N ALA A 144 3.89 15.08 2.09
CA ALA A 144 4.40 14.37 0.92
C ALA A 144 5.44 13.30 1.29
N LYS A 145 6.39 13.61 2.20
CA LYS A 145 7.39 12.64 2.68
C LYS A 145 6.74 11.46 3.39
N THR A 146 5.73 11.70 4.22
CA THR A 146 5.00 10.65 4.94
C THR A 146 4.31 9.69 3.97
N LEU A 147 3.62 10.22 2.96
CA LEU A 147 2.91 9.41 1.97
C LEU A 147 3.87 8.71 1.00
N ARG A 148 4.99 9.33 0.63
CA ARG A 148 6.06 8.67 -0.13
C ARG A 148 6.64 7.49 0.63
N ALA A 149 6.84 7.62 1.93
CA ALA A 149 7.32 6.52 2.78
C ALA A 149 6.32 5.36 2.85
N LEU A 150 5.01 5.65 2.89
CA LEU A 150 3.95 4.64 2.83
C LEU A 150 4.00 3.86 1.50
N GLU A 151 4.10 4.54 0.36
CA GLU A 151 4.19 3.91 -0.96
C GLU A 151 5.43 3.01 -1.08
N LEU A 152 6.60 3.49 -0.64
CA LEU A 152 7.83 2.71 -0.67
C LEU A 152 7.77 1.52 0.31
N THR A 153 6.99 1.61 1.40
CA THR A 153 6.77 0.49 2.31
C THR A 153 6.05 -0.65 1.60
N TYR A 154 5.03 -0.39 0.78
CA TYR A 154 4.36 -1.44 0.00
C TYR A 154 5.28 -2.07 -1.04
N VAL A 155 6.14 -1.27 -1.69
CA VAL A 155 7.15 -1.78 -2.61
C VAL A 155 8.08 -2.75 -1.91
N ILE A 156 8.70 -2.35 -0.79
CA ILE A 156 9.69 -3.23 -0.13
C ILE A 156 9.03 -4.43 0.57
N VAL A 157 7.82 -4.29 1.11
CA VAL A 157 7.05 -5.42 1.61
C VAL A 157 6.79 -6.44 0.50
N SER A 158 6.54 -6.03 -0.73
CA SER A 158 6.30 -6.95 -1.83
C SER A 158 7.58 -7.58 -2.38
N ARG A 159 8.70 -6.87 -2.41
CA ARG A 159 9.98 -7.31 -3.02
C ARG A 159 10.98 -7.89 -2.02
N ASP A 160 10.87 -7.56 -0.76
CA ASP A 160 11.67 -8.07 0.36
C ASP A 160 13.17 -8.14 0.03
N THR A 161 13.75 -9.35 -0.05
CA THR A 161 15.18 -9.55 -0.30
C THR A 161 15.68 -9.07 -1.66
N LEU A 162 14.80 -8.80 -2.61
CA LEU A 162 15.18 -8.22 -3.92
C LEU A 162 15.57 -6.75 -3.81
N GLY A 163 15.19 -6.08 -2.72
CA GLY A 163 15.42 -4.64 -2.57
C GLY A 163 14.56 -3.77 -3.48
N ALA A 164 14.90 -2.48 -3.57
CA ALA A 164 14.19 -1.53 -4.42
C ALA A 164 15.02 -0.24 -4.62
N PRO A 165 14.80 0.54 -5.68
CA PRO A 165 15.30 1.91 -5.76
C PRO A 165 14.64 2.82 -4.71
N VAL A 166 15.41 3.71 -4.11
CA VAL A 166 14.92 4.70 -3.15
C VAL A 166 14.85 6.11 -3.73
N ASP A 167 15.67 6.39 -4.73
CA ASP A 167 15.70 7.69 -5.41
C ASP A 167 14.67 7.74 -6.54
N ILE A 168 14.19 8.95 -6.82
CA ILE A 168 13.28 9.26 -7.94
C ILE A 168 14.01 10.25 -8.86
N PRO A 169 14.77 9.78 -9.85
CA PRO A 169 15.52 10.65 -10.76
C PRO A 169 14.58 11.56 -11.56
N SER A 170 15.02 12.76 -11.87
CA SER A 170 14.29 13.66 -12.78
C SER A 170 14.29 13.16 -14.24
N ASP A 171 15.39 12.54 -14.67
CA ASP A 171 15.50 11.90 -15.99
C ASP A 171 14.96 10.46 -15.93
N PRO A 172 13.86 10.14 -16.62
CA PRO A 172 13.28 8.81 -16.65
C PRO A 172 14.18 7.77 -17.35
N ASN A 173 15.14 8.20 -18.17
CA ASN A 173 16.08 7.32 -18.86
C ASN A 173 17.30 6.92 -18.00
N SER A 174 17.41 7.48 -16.79
CA SER A 174 18.48 7.19 -15.84
C SER A 174 17.91 6.54 -14.58
N PRO A 175 17.53 5.25 -14.62
CA PRO A 175 16.86 4.60 -13.49
C PRO A 175 17.80 4.49 -12.28
N ALA A 176 17.30 4.87 -11.11
CA ALA A 176 18.03 4.79 -9.84
C ALA A 176 18.47 3.35 -9.50
N PRO A 177 19.63 3.14 -8.88
CA PRO A 177 20.11 1.81 -8.53
C PRO A 177 19.21 1.15 -7.47
N PHE A 178 19.15 -0.19 -7.51
CA PHE A 178 18.56 -0.97 -6.44
C PHE A 178 19.48 -0.94 -5.21
N VAL A 179 18.87 -0.80 -4.04
CA VAL A 179 19.55 -0.95 -2.75
C VAL A 179 18.94 -2.12 -1.97
N SER A 180 19.67 -2.61 -0.97
CA SER A 180 19.24 -3.75 -0.16
C SER A 180 17.95 -3.45 0.61
N ARG A 181 17.21 -4.49 1.00
CA ARG A 181 16.02 -4.39 1.86
C ARG A 181 16.28 -3.52 3.11
N ASP A 182 17.39 -3.75 3.80
CA ASP A 182 17.72 -3.00 5.00
C ASP A 182 17.95 -1.51 4.68
N SER A 183 18.65 -1.21 3.58
CA SER A 183 18.85 0.17 3.12
C SER A 183 17.53 0.85 2.76
N VAL A 184 16.59 0.15 2.11
CA VAL A 184 15.26 0.69 1.81
C VAL A 184 14.51 1.01 3.10
N TYR A 185 14.48 0.10 4.08
CA TYR A 185 13.81 0.35 5.35
C TYR A 185 14.46 1.48 6.18
N LYS A 186 15.79 1.62 6.13
CA LYS A 186 16.50 2.76 6.73
C LYS A 186 16.09 4.08 6.07
N PHE A 187 16.02 4.10 4.74
CA PHE A 187 15.57 5.27 3.98
C PHE A 187 14.11 5.63 4.32
N ILE A 188 13.20 4.65 4.37
CA ILE A 188 11.81 4.86 4.77
C ILE A 188 11.73 5.48 6.16
N SER A 189 12.49 4.93 7.14
CA SER A 189 12.50 5.46 8.51
C SER A 189 12.99 6.91 8.56
N ALA A 190 14.08 7.22 7.85
CA ALA A 190 14.62 8.59 7.76
C ALA A 190 13.60 9.54 7.10
N LEU A 191 12.93 9.11 6.03
CA LEU A 191 11.93 9.91 5.33
C LEU A 191 10.70 10.21 6.21
N ILE A 192 10.25 9.24 7.01
CA ILE A 192 9.17 9.42 7.98
C ILE A 192 9.61 10.40 9.08
N ASP A 193 10.84 10.29 9.59
CA ASP A 193 11.35 11.17 10.66
C ASP A 193 11.58 12.59 10.16
N ASP A 194 12.07 12.77 8.94
CA ASP A 194 12.17 14.09 8.30
C ASP A 194 10.78 14.68 8.03
N GLY A 195 9.82 13.86 7.60
CA GLY A 195 8.43 14.27 7.49
C GLY A 195 7.83 14.74 8.82
N ALA A 196 8.19 14.08 9.93
CA ALA A 196 7.74 14.49 11.27
C ALA A 196 8.30 15.86 11.68
N LYS A 197 9.58 16.13 11.41
CA LYS A 197 10.20 17.44 11.68
C LYS A 197 9.50 18.54 10.87
N ASP A 198 9.23 18.26 9.59
CA ASP A 198 8.52 19.18 8.71
C ASP A 198 7.08 19.47 9.21
N LEU A 199 6.36 18.44 9.67
CA LEU A 199 5.02 18.61 10.24
C LEU A 199 5.03 19.41 11.54
N GLN A 200 6.04 19.22 12.39
CA GLN A 200 6.22 20.02 13.61
C GLN A 200 6.43 21.51 13.31
N ALA A 201 7.13 21.82 12.21
CA ALA A 201 7.32 23.18 11.73
C ALA A 201 6.16 23.67 10.82
N GLY A 202 5.17 22.82 10.55
CA GLY A 202 4.12 23.03 9.56
C GLY A 202 2.96 23.94 9.98
N GLY A 203 2.99 24.50 11.21
CA GLY A 203 1.93 25.38 11.71
C GLY A 203 0.64 24.65 12.06
N THR A 204 -0.50 25.36 11.96
CA THR A 204 -1.79 24.85 12.44
C THR A 204 -2.69 24.27 11.37
N ALA A 205 -2.44 24.55 10.09
CA ALA A 205 -3.26 24.09 8.98
C ALA A 205 -2.41 23.82 7.72
N PHE A 206 -2.85 22.85 6.93
CA PHE A 206 -2.31 22.66 5.58
C PHE A 206 -2.86 23.74 4.63
N PRO A 207 -2.13 24.12 3.56
CA PRO A 207 -2.63 25.03 2.53
C PRO A 207 -3.56 24.33 1.52
N PHE A 208 -4.05 23.12 1.82
CA PHE A 208 -4.96 22.32 1.01
C PHE A 208 -5.89 21.51 1.92
N SER A 209 -7.01 21.05 1.37
CA SER A 209 -7.97 20.19 2.06
C SER A 209 -7.73 18.72 1.76
N MET A 210 -8.05 17.86 2.72
CA MET A 210 -8.07 16.39 2.59
C MET A 210 -9.51 15.86 2.59
N HIS A 211 -9.69 14.63 2.08
CA HIS A 211 -10.99 13.96 2.17
C HIS A 211 -11.30 13.49 3.61
N SER A 212 -12.56 13.15 3.87
CA SER A 212 -13.08 12.81 5.20
C SER A 212 -12.39 11.62 5.90
N GLY A 213 -11.70 10.76 5.17
CA GLY A 213 -10.92 9.67 5.76
C GLY A 213 -9.73 10.14 6.61
N PHE A 214 -9.36 11.42 6.51
CA PHE A 214 -8.36 12.08 7.35
C PHE A 214 -8.96 12.95 8.45
N ALA A 215 -10.27 12.86 8.71
CA ALA A 215 -10.91 13.65 9.76
C ALA A 215 -10.21 13.46 11.11
N GLY A 216 -9.80 14.58 11.73
CA GLY A 216 -8.97 14.59 12.95
C GLY A 216 -7.47 14.40 12.72
N PHE A 217 -7.05 14.13 11.48
CA PHE A 217 -5.66 14.03 11.02
C PHE A 217 -5.35 15.01 9.88
N ASP A 218 -6.23 15.95 9.62
CA ASP A 218 -6.22 16.92 8.53
C ASP A 218 -5.56 18.26 8.90
N THR A 219 -4.86 18.29 10.03
CA THR A 219 -3.95 19.37 10.44
C THR A 219 -2.52 18.83 10.55
N PRO A 220 -1.45 19.66 10.45
CA PRO A 220 -0.08 19.19 10.63
C PRO A 220 0.15 18.43 11.93
N ALA A 221 -0.45 18.87 13.04
CA ALA A 221 -0.37 18.17 14.34
C ALA A 221 -1.11 16.83 14.34
N GLY A 222 -2.32 16.76 13.78
CA GLY A 222 -3.07 15.51 13.63
C GLY A 222 -2.37 14.55 12.66
N PHE A 223 -1.87 15.06 11.54
CA PHE A 223 -1.15 14.27 10.56
C PHE A 223 0.21 13.75 11.10
N LEU A 224 0.83 14.47 12.04
CA LEU A 224 2.01 13.99 12.76
C LEU A 224 1.69 12.72 13.56
N GLN A 225 0.52 12.61 14.18
CA GLN A 225 0.12 11.37 14.86
C GLN A 225 -0.01 10.20 13.86
N PHE A 226 -0.55 10.42 12.67
CA PHE A 226 -0.59 9.44 11.59
C PHE A 226 0.82 9.07 11.10
N ASN A 227 1.70 10.05 10.90
CA ASN A 227 3.10 9.80 10.54
C ASN A 227 3.80 8.92 11.59
N ARG A 228 3.59 9.16 12.87
CA ARG A 228 4.16 8.33 13.96
C ARG A 228 3.56 6.93 14.01
N ALA A 229 2.28 6.78 13.66
CA ALA A 229 1.66 5.47 13.51
C ALA A 229 2.34 4.64 12.39
N LEU A 230 2.62 5.26 11.24
CA LEU A 230 3.38 4.61 10.16
C LEU A 230 4.82 4.29 10.57
N ALA A 231 5.47 5.19 11.33
CA ALA A 231 6.79 4.92 11.90
C ALA A 231 6.79 3.66 12.76
N ALA A 232 5.79 3.50 13.62
CA ALA A 232 5.66 2.31 14.47
C ALA A 232 5.54 1.02 13.65
N ARG A 233 4.72 1.01 12.58
CA ARG A 233 4.60 -0.14 11.66
C ARG A 233 5.94 -0.50 11.03
N VAL A 234 6.63 0.48 10.46
CA VAL A 234 7.93 0.26 9.78
C VAL A 234 9.00 -0.22 10.77
N LEU A 235 9.05 0.35 11.97
CA LEU A 235 10.00 -0.03 13.00
C LEU A 235 9.73 -1.45 13.54
N ALA A 236 8.47 -1.87 13.67
CA ALA A 236 8.13 -3.25 14.01
C ALA A 236 8.58 -4.24 12.92
N TYR A 237 8.38 -3.90 11.63
CA TYR A 237 8.91 -4.72 10.54
C TYR A 237 10.44 -4.82 10.60
N ARG A 238 11.14 -3.72 10.81
CA ARG A 238 12.60 -3.73 10.99
C ARG A 238 13.03 -4.55 12.19
N GLY A 239 12.27 -4.49 13.29
CA GLY A 239 12.51 -5.29 14.48
C GLY A 239 12.57 -6.79 14.17
N SER A 240 11.58 -7.30 13.46
CA SER A 240 11.52 -8.71 13.06
C SER A 240 12.52 -9.09 11.96
N LEU A 241 13.02 -8.12 11.18
CA LEU A 241 13.94 -8.33 10.06
C LEU A 241 15.42 -8.16 10.42
N GLY A 242 15.77 -8.18 11.71
CA GLY A 242 17.15 -8.21 12.20
C GLY A 242 17.60 -7.01 13.02
N CYS A 243 16.84 -5.91 13.06
CA CYS A 243 17.13 -4.78 13.95
C CYS A 243 16.86 -5.11 15.43
N GLY A 244 15.96 -6.07 15.71
CA GLY A 244 15.69 -6.57 17.06
C GLY A 244 15.11 -5.54 18.02
N ALA A 245 15.47 -5.67 19.31
CA ALA A 245 14.95 -4.85 20.40
C ALA A 245 15.14 -3.34 20.20
N ALA A 246 16.20 -2.90 19.52
CA ALA A 246 16.42 -1.49 19.25
C ALA A 246 15.28 -0.87 18.42
N CYS A 247 14.86 -1.53 17.35
CA CYS A 247 13.74 -1.06 16.53
C CYS A 247 12.39 -1.22 17.24
N TYR A 248 12.19 -2.28 18.02
CA TYR A 248 10.97 -2.44 18.81
C TYR A 248 10.81 -1.35 19.87
N ASN A 249 11.88 -0.95 20.56
CA ASN A 249 11.84 0.18 21.49
C ASN A 249 11.53 1.51 20.78
N GLN A 250 12.09 1.72 19.59
CA GLN A 250 11.73 2.88 18.78
C GLN A 250 10.26 2.83 18.32
N ALA A 251 9.73 1.64 18.01
CA ALA A 251 8.31 1.46 17.69
C ALA A 251 7.42 1.84 18.88
N LEU A 252 7.76 1.43 20.09
CA LEU A 252 7.03 1.83 21.31
C LEU A 252 7.04 3.35 21.50
N THR A 253 8.17 4.01 21.26
CA THR A 253 8.28 5.48 21.31
C THR A 253 7.38 6.13 20.24
N ALA A 254 7.39 5.61 19.01
CA ALA A 254 6.55 6.11 17.93
C ALA A 254 5.05 5.93 18.23
N ILE A 255 4.66 4.79 18.82
CA ILE A 255 3.29 4.54 19.27
C ILE A 255 2.85 5.55 20.32
N GLY A 256 3.71 5.89 21.30
CA GLY A 256 3.42 6.90 22.30
C GLY A 256 3.19 8.30 21.73
N ALA A 257 3.75 8.59 20.56
CA ALA A 257 3.55 9.85 19.83
C ALA A 257 2.45 9.77 18.74
N SER A 258 1.78 8.62 18.60
CA SER A 258 0.69 8.38 17.65
C SER A 258 -0.69 8.60 18.28
N PHE A 259 -1.73 8.15 17.62
CA PHE A 259 -3.10 8.19 18.11
C PHE A 259 -3.52 6.88 18.83
N ALA A 260 -2.59 6.01 19.17
CA ALA A 260 -2.90 4.75 19.83
C ALA A 260 -3.55 4.99 21.22
N SER A 261 -4.56 4.18 21.56
CA SER A 261 -5.13 4.16 22.90
C SER A 261 -4.09 3.78 23.96
N PRO A 262 -4.27 4.13 25.24
CA PRO A 262 -3.48 3.58 26.32
C PRO A 262 -3.40 2.06 26.28
N VAL A 263 -2.43 1.46 26.95
CA VAL A 263 -2.26 0.00 27.00
C VAL A 263 -3.54 -0.64 27.56
N GLY A 264 -4.14 -1.57 26.81
CA GLY A 264 -5.40 -2.22 27.16
C GLY A 264 -6.61 -1.29 27.30
N GLY A 265 -6.56 -0.09 26.71
CA GLY A 265 -7.50 0.99 27.03
C GLY A 265 -8.60 1.26 25.98
N ALA A 266 -8.74 0.45 24.94
CA ALA A 266 -9.89 0.56 24.04
C ALA A 266 -11.15 0.01 24.73
N THR A 267 -12.24 0.76 24.70
CA THR A 267 -13.50 0.40 25.38
C THR A 267 -14.60 -0.04 24.42
N SER A 268 -14.40 0.21 23.13
CA SER A 268 -15.39 -0.06 22.09
C SER A 268 -14.73 -0.39 20.75
N GLN A 269 -15.52 -0.96 19.84
CA GLN A 269 -15.12 -1.15 18.44
C GLN A 269 -14.82 0.20 17.75
N ALA A 270 -15.49 1.28 18.15
CA ALA A 270 -15.22 2.63 17.62
C ALA A 270 -13.82 3.11 18.01
N ASP A 271 -13.38 2.86 19.25
CA ASP A 271 -12.01 3.17 19.70
C ASP A 271 -10.99 2.38 18.88
N LEU A 272 -11.23 1.09 18.64
CA LEU A 272 -10.36 0.23 17.83
C LEU A 272 -10.31 0.67 16.37
N ASN A 273 -11.41 1.19 15.84
CA ASN A 273 -11.51 1.67 14.46
C ASN A 273 -11.01 3.12 14.27
N ARG A 274 -10.69 3.86 15.32
CA ARG A 274 -10.09 5.19 15.16
C ARG A 274 -8.82 5.10 14.30
N GLY A 275 -8.74 5.91 13.22
CA GLY A 275 -7.60 5.83 12.31
C GLY A 275 -7.77 6.67 11.06
N VAL A 276 -6.90 6.40 10.10
CA VAL A 276 -6.87 7.05 8.78
C VAL A 276 -7.32 6.06 7.72
N TYR A 277 -8.21 6.51 6.83
CA TYR A 277 -8.89 5.66 5.88
C TYR A 277 -8.81 6.22 4.46
N ASN A 278 -8.73 5.36 3.47
CA ASN A 278 -9.13 5.66 2.11
C ASN A 278 -10.66 5.68 2.05
N VAL A 279 -11.23 6.72 1.46
CA VAL A 279 -12.67 6.82 1.18
C VAL A 279 -12.93 6.66 -0.31
N TYR A 280 -14.07 6.11 -0.64
CA TYR A 280 -14.49 5.76 -1.99
C TYR A 280 -15.89 6.34 -2.27
N SER A 281 -16.21 6.53 -3.54
CA SER A 281 -17.51 7.02 -3.95
C SER A 281 -17.86 6.54 -5.34
N THR A 282 -19.15 6.32 -5.59
CA THR A 282 -19.75 6.05 -6.92
C THR A 282 -20.13 7.34 -7.66
N ALA A 283 -19.87 8.52 -7.09
CA ALA A 283 -20.11 9.79 -7.74
C ALA A 283 -19.28 9.94 -9.03
N ALA A 284 -19.82 10.66 -10.01
CA ALA A 284 -19.12 10.91 -11.26
C ALA A 284 -17.75 11.58 -11.01
N GLY A 285 -16.70 11.04 -11.57
CA GLY A 285 -15.32 11.51 -11.39
C GLY A 285 -14.59 10.97 -10.16
N ASP A 286 -15.24 10.15 -9.33
CA ASP A 286 -14.60 9.43 -8.23
C ASP A 286 -14.48 7.92 -8.54
N THR A 287 -13.92 7.14 -7.62
CA THR A 287 -13.64 5.71 -7.79
C THR A 287 -14.31 4.90 -6.68
N PRO A 288 -15.09 3.86 -7.02
CA PRO A 288 -15.65 2.93 -6.04
C PRO A 288 -14.55 2.05 -5.45
N ASN A 289 -14.82 1.48 -4.27
CA ASN A 289 -13.95 0.48 -3.67
C ASN A 289 -13.99 -0.83 -4.48
N SER A 290 -12.94 -1.10 -5.23
CA SER A 290 -12.84 -2.30 -6.08
C SER A 290 -12.83 -3.61 -5.30
N ASN A 291 -12.58 -3.57 -4.00
CA ASN A 291 -12.60 -4.73 -3.11
C ASN A 291 -13.96 -4.92 -2.41
N SER A 292 -14.97 -4.10 -2.75
CA SER A 292 -16.30 -4.25 -2.14
C SER A 292 -17.06 -5.43 -2.72
N PHE A 293 -17.82 -6.10 -1.86
CA PHE A 293 -18.67 -7.23 -2.25
C PHE A 293 -19.62 -6.91 -3.42
N GLN A 294 -20.18 -5.69 -3.46
CA GLN A 294 -21.07 -5.28 -4.54
C GLN A 294 -20.35 -4.91 -5.84
N GLN A 295 -19.06 -4.56 -5.77
CA GLN A 295 -18.28 -4.17 -6.94
C GLN A 295 -17.55 -5.36 -7.57
N ASP A 296 -17.06 -6.27 -6.74
CA ASP A 296 -16.36 -7.48 -7.15
C ASP A 296 -16.79 -8.67 -6.28
N ASN A 297 -17.71 -9.48 -6.81
CA ASN A 297 -18.19 -10.70 -6.15
C ASN A 297 -17.33 -11.93 -6.45
N PHE A 298 -16.15 -11.77 -7.03
CA PHE A 298 -15.23 -12.86 -7.35
C PHE A 298 -14.10 -13.03 -6.30
N ILE A 299 -14.05 -12.15 -5.30
CA ILE A 299 -13.11 -12.26 -4.20
C ILE A 299 -13.76 -13.00 -3.04
N PHE A 300 -13.24 -14.18 -2.73
CA PHE A 300 -13.76 -15.06 -1.69
C PHE A 300 -12.77 -15.17 -0.54
N ALA A 301 -13.27 -15.17 0.70
CA ALA A 301 -12.46 -15.47 1.85
C ALA A 301 -12.04 -16.96 1.82
N HIS A 302 -10.81 -17.23 2.26
CA HIS A 302 -10.34 -18.61 2.42
C HIS A 302 -11.12 -19.31 3.53
N ALA A 303 -11.57 -20.56 3.29
CA ALA A 303 -12.40 -21.31 4.23
C ALA A 303 -11.78 -21.45 5.62
N SER A 304 -10.43 -21.44 5.72
CA SER A 304 -9.75 -21.49 7.01
C SER A 304 -9.99 -20.26 7.91
N ILE A 305 -10.57 -19.21 7.38
CA ILE A 305 -10.98 -18.06 8.22
C ILE A 305 -12.14 -18.47 9.15
N GLU A 306 -13.01 -19.34 8.70
CA GLU A 306 -14.06 -19.93 9.54
C GLU A 306 -13.52 -21.06 10.41
N THR A 307 -12.86 -22.05 9.79
CA THR A 307 -12.47 -23.29 10.49
C THR A 307 -11.45 -23.07 11.60
N ASP A 308 -10.60 -22.05 11.49
CA ASP A 308 -9.60 -21.72 12.52
C ASP A 308 -10.10 -20.65 13.51
N ALA A 309 -11.33 -20.16 13.36
CA ALA A 309 -11.89 -19.15 14.26
C ALA A 309 -12.15 -19.76 15.64
N GLN A 310 -11.59 -19.11 16.67
CA GLN A 310 -11.84 -19.50 18.06
C GLN A 310 -13.28 -19.16 18.48
N SER A 311 -13.77 -19.88 19.48
CA SER A 311 -15.07 -19.59 20.08
C SER A 311 -14.90 -19.06 21.49
N GLY A 312 -15.67 -18.05 21.84
CA GLY A 312 -15.83 -17.52 23.19
C GLY A 312 -17.20 -17.87 23.77
N THR A 313 -17.54 -17.29 24.89
CA THR A 313 -18.83 -17.49 25.57
C THR A 313 -20.02 -17.00 24.74
N SER A 314 -19.80 -16.06 23.84
CA SER A 314 -20.82 -15.49 22.94
C SER A 314 -20.90 -16.12 21.54
N GLY A 315 -20.15 -17.19 21.30
CA GLY A 315 -20.07 -17.87 20.01
C GLY A 315 -18.68 -17.78 19.35
N ILE A 316 -18.65 -17.97 18.04
CA ILE A 316 -17.43 -17.85 17.22
C ILE A 316 -16.91 -16.41 17.24
N ASP A 317 -15.61 -16.22 17.00
CA ASP A 317 -14.96 -14.92 16.93
C ASP A 317 -15.79 -13.89 16.14
N ALA A 318 -16.22 -12.84 16.82
CA ALA A 318 -17.11 -11.83 16.25
C ALA A 318 -16.49 -11.06 15.06
N ARG A 319 -15.17 -11.09 14.91
CA ARG A 319 -14.47 -10.50 13.76
C ARG A 319 -14.73 -11.32 12.49
N TYR A 320 -14.82 -12.65 12.61
CA TYR A 320 -15.24 -13.51 11.50
C TYR A 320 -16.64 -13.12 11.03
N THR A 321 -17.61 -13.15 11.90
CA THR A 321 -19.03 -12.90 11.53
C THR A 321 -19.28 -11.48 11.03
N ARG A 322 -18.46 -10.50 11.42
CA ARG A 322 -18.56 -9.13 10.90
C ARG A 322 -17.91 -8.95 9.53
N LYS A 323 -17.00 -9.84 9.13
CA LYS A 323 -16.17 -9.64 7.93
C LYS A 323 -16.43 -10.65 6.83
N VAL A 324 -17.00 -11.79 7.17
CA VAL A 324 -17.26 -12.89 6.24
C VAL A 324 -18.66 -13.42 6.44
N THR A 325 -19.30 -13.77 5.34
CA THR A 325 -20.59 -14.50 5.32
C THR A 325 -20.48 -15.70 4.39
N THR A 326 -21.24 -16.77 4.70
CA THR A 326 -21.36 -17.93 3.83
C THR A 326 -22.63 -17.81 2.99
N ASN A 327 -22.50 -18.03 1.70
CA ASN A 327 -23.60 -18.02 0.74
C ASN A 327 -23.57 -19.30 -0.11
N THR A 328 -24.53 -19.43 -1.03
CA THR A 328 -24.52 -20.51 -2.02
C THR A 328 -23.18 -20.53 -2.76
N PRO A 329 -22.48 -21.69 -2.82
CA PRO A 329 -21.19 -21.79 -3.48
C PRO A 329 -21.28 -21.33 -4.93
N VAL A 330 -20.34 -20.48 -5.33
CA VAL A 330 -20.09 -20.15 -6.73
C VAL A 330 -19.11 -21.16 -7.28
N PRO A 331 -19.37 -21.82 -8.42
CA PRO A 331 -18.39 -22.71 -9.03
C PRO A 331 -17.10 -21.95 -9.29
N PRO A 332 -15.96 -22.45 -8.77
CA PRO A 332 -14.68 -21.83 -9.05
C PRO A 332 -14.41 -21.90 -10.56
N PRO A 333 -13.84 -20.84 -11.17
CA PRO A 333 -13.45 -20.88 -12.56
C PRO A 333 -12.40 -21.99 -12.77
N GLN A 334 -12.39 -22.59 -13.96
CA GLN A 334 -11.32 -23.50 -14.43
C GLN A 334 -11.13 -24.80 -13.61
N ASN A 335 -12.20 -25.43 -13.16
CA ASN A 335 -12.17 -26.73 -12.47
C ASN A 335 -11.31 -26.77 -11.18
N LEU A 336 -11.16 -25.65 -10.51
CA LEU A 336 -10.56 -25.62 -9.19
C LEU A 336 -11.60 -26.10 -8.17
N ASN A 337 -11.38 -27.26 -7.57
CA ASN A 337 -12.21 -27.78 -6.48
C ASN A 337 -11.91 -27.06 -5.15
N ILE A 338 -11.87 -25.75 -5.16
CA ILE A 338 -11.71 -24.94 -3.95
C ILE A 338 -13.07 -24.33 -3.65
N PRO A 339 -13.66 -24.55 -2.47
CA PRO A 339 -14.94 -23.96 -2.12
C PRO A 339 -14.90 -22.43 -2.23
N ALA A 340 -15.90 -21.85 -2.86
CA ALA A 340 -16.08 -20.42 -3.07
C ALA A 340 -17.42 -19.97 -2.48
N ASP A 341 -17.63 -20.24 -1.19
CA ASP A 341 -18.84 -19.97 -0.44
C ASP A 341 -18.68 -18.92 0.66
N HIS A 342 -17.43 -18.52 0.97
CA HIS A 342 -17.12 -17.51 1.97
C HIS A 342 -16.93 -16.16 1.30
N HIS A 343 -17.85 -15.22 1.49
CA HIS A 343 -17.80 -13.89 0.89
C HIS A 343 -17.34 -12.84 1.91
N PHE A 344 -16.45 -11.95 1.49
CA PHE A 344 -16.11 -10.79 2.30
C PHE A 344 -17.25 -9.78 2.34
N ILE A 345 -17.66 -9.42 3.56
CA ILE A 345 -18.58 -8.32 3.81
C ILE A 345 -17.94 -7.13 4.54
N ILE A 346 -16.61 -7.20 4.74
CA ILE A 346 -15.82 -6.12 5.35
C ILE A 346 -15.95 -4.80 4.58
N TYR A 347 -16.09 -4.88 3.26
CA TYR A 347 -16.38 -3.75 2.39
C TYR A 347 -17.72 -4.02 1.69
N ALA A 348 -18.83 -3.86 2.45
CA ALA A 348 -20.15 -4.27 2.00
C ALA A 348 -20.67 -3.50 0.78
N THR A 349 -20.22 -2.25 0.60
CA THR A 349 -20.68 -1.37 -0.50
C THR A 349 -19.50 -0.74 -1.25
N PRO A 350 -19.70 -0.26 -2.48
CA PRO A 350 -18.67 0.47 -3.23
C PRO A 350 -18.15 1.74 -2.54
N ASN A 351 -18.89 2.27 -1.56
CA ASN A 351 -18.49 3.43 -0.78
C ASN A 351 -17.79 3.06 0.55
N SER A 352 -17.66 1.76 0.87
CA SER A 352 -17.04 1.31 2.12
C SER A 352 -15.59 1.78 2.21
N PRO A 353 -15.19 2.50 3.28
CA PRO A 353 -13.82 2.96 3.46
C PRO A 353 -12.90 1.78 3.79
N ALA A 354 -11.62 1.89 3.37
CA ALA A 354 -10.58 0.93 3.72
C ALA A 354 -9.51 1.59 4.60
N PRO A 355 -9.12 0.97 5.73
CA PRO A 355 -8.15 1.57 6.64
C PRO A 355 -6.75 1.62 6.01
N ILE A 356 -6.06 2.75 6.16
CA ILE A 356 -4.62 2.86 5.93
C ILE A 356 -3.89 2.36 7.17
N ILE A 357 -4.29 2.84 8.34
CA ILE A 357 -3.85 2.38 9.65
C ILE A 357 -4.87 2.80 10.70
N ARG A 358 -5.13 1.94 11.69
CA ARG A 358 -6.09 2.21 12.76
C ARG A 358 -5.57 1.75 14.11
N ASN A 359 -6.22 2.18 15.17
CA ASN A 359 -5.81 1.95 16.55
C ASN A 359 -5.67 0.46 16.89
N GLU A 360 -6.56 -0.40 16.42
CA GLU A 360 -6.46 -1.85 16.63
C GLU A 360 -5.12 -2.42 16.12
N GLU A 361 -4.65 -1.96 14.96
CA GLU A 361 -3.32 -2.34 14.47
C GLU A 361 -2.20 -1.80 15.35
N LEU A 362 -2.29 -0.55 15.80
CA LEU A 362 -1.27 0.07 16.67
C LEU A 362 -1.15 -0.65 18.03
N MET A 363 -2.26 -1.07 18.61
CA MET A 363 -2.25 -1.89 19.81
C MET A 363 -1.56 -3.24 19.58
N LEU A 364 -1.81 -3.89 18.45
CA LEU A 364 -1.16 -5.15 18.07
C LEU A 364 0.33 -4.96 17.72
N ILE A 365 0.74 -3.82 17.13
CA ILE A 365 2.15 -3.46 16.97
C ILE A 365 2.83 -3.24 18.33
N ARG A 366 2.14 -2.59 19.27
CA ARG A 366 2.66 -2.41 20.64
C ARG A 366 2.81 -3.73 21.37
N ALA A 367 1.83 -4.63 21.21
CA ALA A 367 1.92 -5.98 21.75
C ALA A 367 3.11 -6.75 21.17
N GLU A 368 3.34 -6.68 19.85
CA GLU A 368 4.52 -7.25 19.20
C GLU A 368 5.81 -6.72 19.81
N ALA A 369 5.96 -5.40 19.86
CA ALA A 369 7.17 -4.78 20.41
C ALA A 369 7.40 -5.20 21.88
N ASN A 370 6.36 -5.27 22.70
CA ASN A 370 6.44 -5.73 24.08
C ASN A 370 6.80 -7.23 24.19
N ILE A 371 6.31 -8.10 23.30
CA ILE A 371 6.71 -9.51 23.25
C ILE A 371 8.21 -9.64 22.99
N PHE A 372 8.71 -8.91 21.98
CA PHE A 372 10.11 -9.02 21.57
C PHE A 372 11.10 -8.22 22.44
N THR A 373 10.59 -7.40 23.37
CA THR A 373 11.38 -6.74 24.42
C THR A 373 11.19 -7.37 25.81
N GLY A 374 10.42 -8.48 25.91
CA GLY A 374 10.23 -9.25 27.14
C GLY A 374 9.18 -8.70 28.11
N ASN A 375 8.42 -7.66 27.72
CA ASN A 375 7.35 -7.11 28.53
C ASN A 375 6.01 -7.81 28.25
N PHE A 376 5.91 -9.09 28.61
CA PHE A 376 4.73 -9.91 28.33
C PHE A 376 3.45 -9.39 29.01
N ALA A 377 3.57 -8.75 30.17
CA ALA A 377 2.40 -8.22 30.88
C ALA A 377 1.68 -7.12 30.04
N ALA A 378 2.43 -6.15 29.52
CA ALA A 378 1.86 -5.12 28.64
C ALA A 378 1.36 -5.69 27.33
N ALA A 379 2.06 -6.67 26.75
CA ALA A 379 1.61 -7.35 25.54
C ALA A 379 0.26 -8.07 25.74
N MET A 380 0.10 -8.79 26.84
CA MET A 380 -1.16 -9.46 27.20
C MET A 380 -2.30 -8.48 27.40
N GLN A 381 -2.06 -7.30 27.97
CA GLN A 381 -3.10 -6.29 28.12
C GLN A 381 -3.66 -5.84 26.78
N ASP A 382 -2.82 -5.54 25.79
CA ASP A 382 -3.26 -5.13 24.46
C ASP A 382 -3.93 -6.28 23.70
N ILE A 383 -3.32 -7.47 23.70
CA ILE A 383 -3.89 -8.65 23.04
C ILE A 383 -5.27 -8.98 23.64
N ASN A 384 -5.40 -9.05 24.95
CA ASN A 384 -6.65 -9.39 25.61
C ASN A 384 -7.72 -8.30 25.46
N ASN A 385 -7.31 -7.03 25.36
CA ASN A 385 -8.23 -5.95 25.06
C ASN A 385 -8.82 -6.09 23.64
N VAL A 386 -7.97 -6.32 22.62
CA VAL A 386 -8.42 -6.56 21.25
C VAL A 386 -9.29 -7.83 21.18
N ARG A 387 -8.90 -8.93 21.84
CA ARG A 387 -9.67 -10.17 21.90
C ARG A 387 -11.07 -9.96 22.44
N SER A 388 -11.18 -9.25 23.55
CA SER A 388 -12.48 -9.05 24.21
C SER A 388 -13.35 -8.06 23.45
N VAL A 389 -12.81 -6.88 23.08
CA VAL A 389 -13.59 -5.79 22.48
C VAL A 389 -13.94 -6.09 21.03
N SER A 390 -13.00 -6.62 20.25
CA SER A 390 -13.20 -6.88 18.81
C SER A 390 -13.72 -8.30 18.54
N GLY A 391 -13.19 -9.30 19.25
CA GLY A 391 -13.47 -10.71 19.01
C GLY A 391 -14.57 -11.32 19.87
N GLY A 392 -14.91 -10.72 21.03
CA GLY A 392 -15.79 -11.34 22.01
C GLY A 392 -15.19 -12.61 22.63
N LEU A 393 -13.85 -12.72 22.64
CA LEU A 393 -13.11 -13.89 23.09
C LEU A 393 -12.57 -13.71 24.50
N GLY A 394 -12.43 -14.82 25.23
CA GLY A 394 -11.79 -14.85 26.54
C GLY A 394 -10.29 -14.53 26.48
N PRO A 395 -9.68 -14.17 27.64
CA PRO A 395 -8.28 -13.80 27.68
C PRO A 395 -7.34 -14.98 27.42
N VAL A 396 -6.15 -14.66 26.91
CA VAL A 396 -5.02 -15.59 26.80
C VAL A 396 -3.89 -15.17 27.74
N ALA A 397 -3.08 -16.14 28.17
CA ALA A 397 -1.88 -15.91 28.95
C ALA A 397 -0.68 -16.62 28.29
N PHE A 398 0.48 -15.97 28.34
CA PHE A 398 1.74 -16.53 27.87
C PHE A 398 2.91 -16.03 28.69
N ALA A 399 3.97 -16.85 28.75
CA ALA A 399 5.19 -16.56 29.50
C ALA A 399 6.45 -16.66 28.62
N THR A 400 6.27 -16.94 27.32
CA THR A 400 7.37 -17.05 26.36
C THR A 400 7.09 -16.21 25.12
N GLN A 401 8.16 -15.76 24.45
CA GLN A 401 8.05 -15.03 23.19
C GLN A 401 7.33 -15.84 22.11
N ALA A 402 7.58 -17.16 22.02
CA ALA A 402 6.96 -18.02 21.03
C ALA A 402 5.43 -18.11 21.21
N ASN A 403 4.97 -18.31 22.43
CA ASN A 403 3.53 -18.36 22.75
C ASN A 403 2.88 -16.97 22.57
N GLY A 404 3.58 -15.90 22.94
CA GLY A 404 3.15 -14.53 22.69
C GLY A 404 3.00 -14.24 21.20
N LEU A 405 3.94 -14.65 20.38
CA LEU A 405 3.86 -14.51 18.91
C LEU A 405 2.67 -15.29 18.33
N THR A 406 2.42 -16.51 18.81
CA THR A 406 1.25 -17.29 18.38
C THR A 406 -0.07 -16.58 18.70
N ALA A 407 -0.21 -16.06 19.93
CA ALA A 407 -1.38 -15.29 20.32
C ALA A 407 -1.52 -14.01 19.46
N LEU A 408 -0.45 -13.27 19.28
CA LEU A 408 -0.43 -12.05 18.45
C LEU A 408 -0.87 -12.32 17.02
N LEU A 409 -0.32 -13.37 16.37
CA LEU A 409 -0.63 -13.69 14.98
C LEU A 409 -2.08 -14.11 14.78
N TYR A 410 -2.70 -14.75 15.80
CA TYR A 410 -4.13 -15.00 15.78
C TYR A 410 -4.92 -13.69 15.77
N GLU A 411 -4.61 -12.76 16.67
CA GLU A 411 -5.31 -11.47 16.72
C GLU A 411 -5.11 -10.68 15.43
N ARG A 412 -3.89 -10.61 14.92
CA ARG A 412 -3.61 -9.91 13.67
C ARG A 412 -4.36 -10.50 12.48
N ARG A 413 -4.50 -11.83 12.43
CA ARG A 413 -5.25 -12.51 11.36
C ARG A 413 -6.70 -12.06 11.27
N TYR A 414 -7.41 -11.99 12.41
CA TYR A 414 -8.83 -11.64 12.43
C TYR A 414 -9.07 -10.13 12.49
N SER A 415 -8.27 -9.41 13.24
CA SER A 415 -8.35 -7.94 13.32
C SER A 415 -8.01 -7.28 12.00
N LEU A 416 -6.95 -7.71 11.33
CA LEU A 416 -6.42 -7.11 10.11
C LEU A 416 -6.75 -7.94 8.85
N LEU A 417 -7.81 -8.76 8.90
CA LEU A 417 -8.24 -9.59 7.79
C LEU A 417 -8.46 -8.74 6.54
N PHE A 418 -7.82 -9.13 5.44
CA PHE A 418 -7.88 -8.46 4.14
C PHE A 418 -7.36 -7.00 4.14
N GLU A 419 -6.48 -6.67 5.08
CA GLU A 419 -5.76 -5.39 5.16
C GLU A 419 -4.29 -5.53 4.71
N GLY A 420 -3.93 -6.63 4.01
CA GLY A 420 -2.62 -6.84 3.40
C GLY A 420 -1.50 -7.21 4.38
N GLN A 421 -1.81 -7.67 5.61
CA GLN A 421 -0.80 -7.90 6.65
C GLN A 421 -0.30 -9.34 6.73
N ARG A 422 -1.18 -10.34 6.58
CA ARG A 422 -0.90 -11.74 6.90
C ARG A 422 0.29 -12.33 6.13
N TRP A 423 0.38 -12.07 4.82
CA TRP A 423 1.51 -12.56 4.03
C TRP A 423 2.86 -12.03 4.52
N ASN A 424 2.95 -10.73 4.80
CA ASN A 424 4.14 -10.11 5.36
C ASN A 424 4.46 -10.65 6.75
N ASP A 425 3.45 -10.81 7.63
CA ASP A 425 3.62 -11.36 8.98
C ASP A 425 4.21 -12.76 8.93
N HIS A 426 3.66 -13.66 8.10
CA HIS A 426 4.18 -15.01 7.97
C HIS A 426 5.61 -15.05 7.41
N ARG A 427 5.92 -14.17 6.45
CA ARG A 427 7.26 -14.11 5.87
C ARG A 427 8.29 -13.58 6.87
N ARG A 428 8.02 -12.45 7.52
CA ARG A 428 8.99 -11.81 8.44
C ARG A 428 9.26 -12.63 9.71
N PHE A 429 8.36 -13.54 10.07
CA PHE A 429 8.56 -14.50 11.16
C PHE A 429 8.96 -15.89 10.69
N GLY A 430 9.22 -16.11 9.41
CA GLY A 430 9.67 -17.41 8.88
C GLY A 430 8.59 -18.48 8.83
N LEU A 431 7.31 -18.10 8.78
CA LEU A 431 6.14 -18.98 8.91
C LEU A 431 5.37 -19.20 7.60
N LEU A 432 5.95 -18.86 6.43
CA LEU A 432 5.27 -19.03 5.14
C LEU A 432 4.84 -20.47 4.88
N ASN A 433 5.57 -21.44 5.42
CA ASN A 433 5.25 -22.87 5.32
C ASN A 433 3.97 -23.27 6.07
N LEU A 434 3.43 -22.41 6.93
CA LEU A 434 2.16 -22.62 7.63
C LEU A 434 0.95 -22.10 6.84
N LEU A 435 1.17 -21.43 5.73
CA LEU A 435 0.07 -21.02 4.86
C LEU A 435 -0.46 -22.21 4.06
N PRO A 436 -1.79 -22.35 3.91
CA PRO A 436 -2.40 -23.52 3.28
C PRO A 436 -1.97 -23.72 1.81
N ILE A 437 -1.87 -24.97 1.41
CA ILE A 437 -1.77 -25.43 0.03
C ILE A 437 -3.00 -26.30 -0.22
N ASP A 438 -3.97 -25.80 -0.94
CA ASP A 438 -5.29 -26.41 -1.07
C ASP A 438 -5.39 -27.35 -2.27
N GLN A 439 -4.47 -27.21 -3.24
CA GLN A 439 -4.45 -28.01 -4.45
C GLN A 439 -3.01 -28.42 -4.81
N PRO A 440 -2.81 -29.61 -5.40
CA PRO A 440 -1.52 -29.99 -5.96
C PRO A 440 -1.01 -28.96 -6.97
N GLY A 441 0.29 -28.65 -6.89
CA GLY A 441 0.94 -27.66 -7.76
C GLY A 441 0.87 -26.22 -7.27
N GLN A 442 0.04 -25.90 -6.29
CA GLN A 442 0.08 -24.58 -5.66
C GLN A 442 1.40 -24.37 -4.90
N PHE A 443 1.76 -23.10 -4.74
CA PHE A 443 2.93 -22.67 -3.97
C PHE A 443 2.60 -21.44 -3.14
N VAL A 444 3.43 -21.17 -2.13
CA VAL A 444 3.38 -19.92 -1.37
C VAL A 444 4.46 -18.98 -1.89
N ALA A 445 4.04 -17.82 -2.41
CA ALA A 445 4.95 -16.81 -2.90
C ALA A 445 5.81 -16.25 -1.76
N LYS A 446 7.13 -16.23 -1.96
CA LYS A 446 8.07 -15.61 -1.00
C LYS A 446 8.20 -14.10 -1.23
N VAL A 447 8.29 -13.69 -2.48
CA VAL A 447 8.42 -12.29 -2.92
C VAL A 447 7.68 -12.13 -4.24
N MET A 448 7.28 -10.91 -4.56
CA MET A 448 6.88 -10.54 -5.91
C MET A 448 8.13 -10.28 -6.75
N PRO A 449 8.16 -10.69 -8.02
CA PRO A 449 9.29 -10.44 -8.91
C PRO A 449 9.47 -8.94 -9.18
N ILE A 450 10.68 -8.56 -9.55
CA ILE A 450 10.91 -7.27 -10.20
C ILE A 450 10.19 -7.33 -11.56
N PRO A 451 9.42 -6.29 -11.95
CA PRO A 451 8.75 -6.29 -13.25
C PRO A 451 9.72 -6.50 -14.41
N GLN A 452 9.35 -7.31 -15.40
CA GLN A 452 10.19 -7.58 -16.56
C GLN A 452 10.65 -6.28 -17.24
N ALA A 453 9.73 -5.33 -17.44
CA ALA A 453 10.06 -4.03 -18.03
C ALA A 453 11.10 -3.23 -17.23
N GLU A 454 11.10 -3.35 -15.91
CA GLU A 454 12.11 -2.72 -15.03
C GLU A 454 13.49 -3.39 -15.20
N CYS A 455 13.51 -4.70 -15.37
CA CYS A 455 14.73 -5.45 -15.67
C CYS A 455 15.31 -5.08 -17.05
N ASP A 456 14.44 -4.96 -18.05
CA ASP A 456 14.85 -4.71 -19.45
C ASP A 456 15.33 -3.27 -19.66
N ALA A 457 14.82 -2.32 -18.88
CA ALA A 457 15.24 -0.92 -18.92
C ALA A 457 16.65 -0.67 -18.32
N ARG A 458 17.30 -1.68 -17.76
CA ARG A 458 18.56 -1.51 -17.04
C ARG A 458 19.74 -2.18 -17.74
N VAL A 459 20.84 -1.44 -17.90
CA VAL A 459 22.10 -1.98 -18.40
C VAL A 459 22.67 -2.99 -17.38
N THR A 460 22.69 -2.64 -16.10
CA THR A 460 23.06 -3.56 -15.01
C THR A 460 21.81 -4.07 -14.34
N LYS A 461 21.51 -5.34 -14.56
CA LYS A 461 20.33 -5.98 -13.99
C LYS A 461 20.49 -6.19 -12.48
N PRO A 462 19.50 -5.80 -11.65
CA PRO A 462 19.52 -6.11 -10.23
C PRO A 462 19.34 -7.61 -9.98
N ASN A 463 19.68 -8.06 -8.77
CA ASN A 463 19.44 -9.44 -8.35
C ASN A 463 17.93 -9.75 -8.42
N GLY A 464 17.58 -10.88 -9.03
CA GLY A 464 16.18 -11.28 -9.28
C GLY A 464 15.63 -10.89 -10.65
N CYS A 465 16.41 -10.20 -11.50
CA CYS A 465 16.15 -10.07 -12.93
C CYS A 465 16.78 -11.25 -13.70
N THR A 466 16.03 -11.87 -14.56
CA THR A 466 16.48 -12.94 -15.48
C THR A 466 16.74 -12.40 -16.88
#